data_f6dd52e4266ade7b0cadd6d513b3f6d8
#
_entry.id   f6dd52e4266ade7b0cadd6d513b3f6d8
#
_cell.length_a   1.000
_cell.length_b   1.000
_cell.length_c   1.000
_cell.angle_alpha   90.00
_cell.angle_beta   90.00
_cell.angle_gamma   90.00
#
_symmetry.space_group_name_H-M   'P 1'
#
loop_
_entity.id
_entity.type
_entity.pdbx_description
1 polymer ?
#
loop_
_entity_poly.entity_id
_entity_poly.type
_entity_poly.pdbx_seq_one_letter_code
_entity_poly.pdbx_strand_id
1 'polypeptide(L)'
;MEGDLAALGGCASSASDDDGYGDEGGRIVCGRCDRPANACLCDALPDEPIRLERGCGVIVLQHPNERKRKLATVPVLTKALGSCDVLVGRKFRAGQEPVLDEAYRSAREGGADVFVLYPGPGARDLAREVAAVPRRPWTLVAIDGTWQQAKEMFKTNEDVLLPAGVPSARRVSLRPPEGGIRMPLRTEPERGCMTTMEAVASALGVLSDAPDLEPRILAPLAKLYGVQKGFSPSLKERAERGIDYKGSRRQRLVAGGGDGGGDDDE
;
A
#
# COMPACT_ATOMS: atom_id res chain seq x y z
N MET A 1 -12.46 28.01 41.68
CA MET A 1 -13.17 26.80 41.19
C MET A 1 -13.40 27.03 39.70
N GLU A 2 -12.41 26.74 38.93
CA GLU A 2 -12.42 26.87 37.49
C GLU A 2 -12.53 25.47 36.89
N GLY A 3 -13.55 25.29 36.06
CA GLY A 3 -13.82 24.01 35.40
C GLY A 3 -13.25 24.01 34.03
N ASP A 4 -12.36 23.08 33.79
CA ASP A 4 -11.74 22.82 32.47
C ASP A 4 -12.77 22.23 31.50
N LEU A 5 -12.98 22.96 30.40
CA LEU A 5 -13.67 22.44 29.22
C LEU A 5 -12.65 21.74 28.34
N ALA A 6 -12.77 20.42 28.25
CA ALA A 6 -12.05 19.61 27.27
C ALA A 6 -12.46 19.99 25.85
N ALA A 7 -11.47 20.41 25.06
CA ALA A 7 -11.63 20.79 23.67
C ALA A 7 -11.86 19.57 22.78
N LEU A 8 -13.00 19.51 22.15
CA LEU A 8 -13.25 18.64 20.99
C LEU A 8 -12.45 19.16 19.80
N GLY A 9 -11.44 18.40 19.38
CA GLY A 9 -10.62 18.70 18.20
C GLY A 9 -11.40 18.54 16.90
N GLY A 10 -12.17 19.56 16.56
CA GLY A 10 -12.77 19.70 15.23
C GLY A 10 -11.71 20.18 14.24
N CYS A 11 -11.75 19.68 13.01
CA CYS A 11 -10.97 20.12 11.88
C CYS A 11 -11.27 21.59 11.60
N ALA A 12 -10.53 22.52 12.23
CA ALA A 12 -10.69 23.94 12.03
C ALA A 12 -10.05 24.35 10.69
N SER A 13 -10.90 24.77 9.75
CA SER A 13 -10.50 25.48 8.55
C SER A 13 -9.98 26.86 8.96
N SER A 14 -8.69 27.12 8.77
CA SER A 14 -8.17 28.49 8.76
C SER A 14 -8.68 29.15 7.48
N ALA A 15 -9.73 29.96 7.61
CA ALA A 15 -10.15 30.89 6.57
C ALA A 15 -9.14 32.05 6.57
N SER A 16 -8.39 32.18 5.51
CA SER A 16 -7.76 33.43 5.12
C SER A 16 -8.78 34.19 4.28
N ASP A 17 -9.21 35.34 4.80
CA ASP A 17 -10.02 36.32 4.07
C ASP A 17 -9.20 36.82 2.88
N ASP A 18 -9.56 36.39 1.69
CA ASP A 18 -9.17 37.02 0.42
C ASP A 18 -10.45 37.22 -0.40
N ASP A 19 -10.88 38.44 -0.46
CA ASP A 19 -12.01 38.92 -1.23
C ASP A 19 -11.67 38.89 -2.72
N GLY A 20 -12.36 38.05 -3.50
CA GLY A 20 -12.33 38.25 -4.93
C GLY A 20 -12.69 37.12 -5.85
N TYR A 21 -13.91 37.17 -6.37
CA TYR A 21 -14.43 36.57 -7.60
C TYR A 21 -14.76 35.07 -7.59
N GLY A 22 -16.05 34.84 -7.82
CA GLY A 22 -16.72 33.57 -7.86
C GLY A 22 -16.09 32.53 -8.77
N ASP A 23 -15.91 31.34 -8.19
CA ASP A 23 -15.89 30.08 -8.90
C ASP A 23 -16.94 29.16 -8.27
N GLU A 24 -17.88 28.73 -9.09
CA GLU A 24 -18.99 27.90 -8.68
C GLU A 24 -18.51 26.52 -8.23
N GLY A 25 -18.59 26.24 -6.93
CA GLY A 25 -18.63 24.86 -6.44
C GLY A 25 -17.30 24.15 -6.27
N GLY A 26 -16.22 24.80 -5.90
CA GLY A 26 -14.95 24.18 -5.53
C GLY A 26 -15.11 23.16 -4.41
N ARG A 27 -14.73 21.90 -4.63
CA ARG A 27 -14.75 20.85 -3.59
C ARG A 27 -13.79 21.25 -2.47
N ILE A 28 -14.33 21.41 -1.25
CA ILE A 28 -13.51 21.63 -0.06
C ILE A 28 -12.58 20.41 0.11
N VAL A 29 -11.27 20.64 0.07
CA VAL A 29 -10.22 19.63 0.21
C VAL A 29 -9.60 19.77 1.60
N CYS A 30 -9.48 18.65 2.31
CA CYS A 30 -8.85 18.63 3.63
C CYS A 30 -7.34 18.85 3.50
N GLY A 31 -6.80 19.88 4.17
CA GLY A 31 -5.37 20.22 4.13
C GLY A 31 -4.43 19.16 4.72
N ARG A 32 -4.92 18.24 5.58
CA ARG A 32 -4.10 17.16 6.16
C ARG A 32 -4.03 15.93 5.25
N CYS A 33 -5.16 15.46 4.71
CA CYS A 33 -5.20 14.22 3.93
C CYS A 33 -5.36 14.42 2.42
N ASP A 34 -5.45 15.66 1.94
CA ASP A 34 -5.61 16.05 0.52
C ASP A 34 -6.80 15.37 -0.16
N ARG A 35 -7.85 15.08 0.61
CA ARG A 35 -9.09 14.48 0.10
C ARG A 35 -10.27 15.41 0.28
N PRO A 36 -11.31 15.28 -0.57
CA PRO A 36 -12.55 16.00 -0.36
C PRO A 36 -13.09 15.80 1.06
N ALA A 37 -13.70 16.81 1.65
CA ALA A 37 -14.17 16.78 3.03
C ALA A 37 -15.10 15.57 3.33
N ASN A 38 -15.97 15.21 2.37
CA ASN A 38 -16.86 14.05 2.45
C ASN A 38 -16.15 12.68 2.31
N ALA A 39 -14.85 12.67 2.02
CA ALA A 39 -14.00 11.49 1.91
C ALA A 39 -12.72 11.65 2.74
N CYS A 40 -12.77 12.50 3.77
CA CYS A 40 -11.67 12.77 4.68
C CYS A 40 -11.27 11.52 5.46
N LEU A 41 -9.97 11.31 5.63
CA LEU A 41 -9.40 10.15 6.31
C LEU A 41 -8.72 10.51 7.64
N CYS A 42 -8.78 11.78 8.08
CA CYS A 42 -7.98 12.28 9.19
C CYS A 42 -8.24 11.61 10.53
N ASP A 43 -9.46 11.18 10.80
CA ASP A 43 -9.84 10.46 12.02
C ASP A 43 -9.38 8.99 12.04
N ALA A 44 -8.97 8.45 10.88
CA ALA A 44 -8.36 7.12 10.77
C ALA A 44 -6.84 7.18 10.58
N LEU A 45 -6.27 8.35 10.28
CA LEU A 45 -4.83 8.53 10.25
C LEU A 45 -4.29 8.62 11.68
N PRO A 46 -3.09 8.10 11.96
CA PRO A 46 -2.41 8.35 13.23
C PRO A 46 -2.29 9.87 13.48
N ASP A 47 -2.38 10.31 14.73
CA ASP A 47 -2.22 11.72 15.09
C ASP A 47 -0.90 12.28 14.59
N GLU A 48 0.18 11.52 14.79
CA GLU A 48 1.47 11.72 14.16
C GLU A 48 1.83 10.51 13.28
N PRO A 49 2.54 10.73 12.15
CA PRO A 49 3.02 9.62 11.34
C PRO A 49 3.85 8.62 12.16
N ILE A 50 3.54 7.34 12.01
CA ILE A 50 4.23 6.26 12.70
C ILE A 50 5.71 6.29 12.32
N ARG A 51 6.58 6.34 13.33
CA ARG A 51 8.03 6.28 13.16
C ARG A 51 8.52 4.85 13.34
N LEU A 52 9.33 4.41 12.41
CA LEU A 52 10.03 3.13 12.50
C LEU A 52 11.27 3.27 13.40
N GLU A 53 11.88 2.16 13.79
CA GLU A 53 13.15 2.15 14.50
C GLU A 53 14.22 2.93 13.71
N ARG A 54 15.18 3.49 14.44
CA ARG A 54 16.26 4.29 13.84
C ARG A 54 17.02 3.49 12.77
N GLY A 55 17.16 4.07 11.61
CA GLY A 55 17.83 3.44 10.46
C GLY A 55 16.95 2.48 9.67
N CYS A 56 15.67 2.31 10.08
CA CYS A 56 14.69 1.54 9.31
C CYS A 56 13.80 2.47 8.49
N GLY A 57 13.42 2.04 7.29
CA GLY A 57 12.59 2.84 6.39
C GLY A 57 11.95 2.06 5.26
N VAL A 58 11.07 2.73 4.55
CA VAL A 58 10.39 2.22 3.36
C VAL A 58 10.70 3.10 2.17
N ILE A 59 11.05 2.50 1.05
CA ILE A 59 11.17 3.17 -0.24
C ILE A 59 10.13 2.57 -1.17
N VAL A 60 9.22 3.40 -1.68
CA VAL A 60 8.23 2.99 -2.68
C VAL A 60 8.67 3.46 -4.05
N LEU A 61 8.95 2.51 -4.95
CA LEU A 61 9.21 2.79 -6.36
C LEU A 61 7.85 2.86 -7.07
N GLN A 62 7.36 4.06 -7.31
CA GLN A 62 6.03 4.29 -7.87
C GLN A 62 6.07 4.48 -9.38
N HIS A 63 5.28 3.69 -10.10
CA HIS A 63 5.09 3.91 -11.54
C HIS A 63 4.40 5.27 -11.79
N PRO A 64 4.86 6.07 -12.78
CA PRO A 64 4.32 7.43 -13.02
C PRO A 64 2.81 7.48 -13.21
N ASN A 65 2.19 6.44 -13.78
CA ASN A 65 0.76 6.39 -14.01
C ASN A 65 -0.07 6.22 -12.71
N GLU A 66 0.54 5.72 -11.62
CA GLU A 66 -0.16 5.54 -10.33
C GLU A 66 -0.40 6.89 -9.62
N ARG A 67 0.46 7.90 -9.82
CA ARG A 67 0.28 9.25 -9.23
C ARG A 67 -1.08 9.88 -9.54
N LYS A 68 -1.64 9.59 -10.72
CA LYS A 68 -2.90 10.19 -11.20
C LYS A 68 -4.13 9.39 -10.78
N ARG A 69 -3.98 8.26 -10.10
CA ARG A 69 -5.10 7.40 -9.75
C ARG A 69 -5.84 7.93 -8.52
N LYS A 70 -7.17 8.05 -8.64
CA LYS A 70 -8.05 8.52 -7.56
C LYS A 70 -7.99 7.62 -6.30
N LEU A 71 -7.72 6.34 -6.47
CA LEU A 71 -7.62 5.34 -5.41
C LEU A 71 -6.18 4.89 -5.17
N ALA A 72 -5.19 5.77 -5.42
CA ALA A 72 -3.80 5.50 -5.07
C ALA A 72 -3.68 5.35 -3.55
N THR A 73 -3.00 4.27 -3.11
CA THR A 73 -2.82 3.96 -1.69
C THR A 73 -1.53 4.54 -1.13
N VAL A 74 -0.52 4.79 -1.97
CA VAL A 74 0.77 5.35 -1.56
C VAL A 74 0.64 6.73 -0.89
N PRO A 75 -0.17 7.69 -1.38
CA PRO A 75 -0.37 8.96 -0.68
C PRO A 75 -0.97 8.81 0.72
N VAL A 76 -1.77 7.76 0.95
CA VAL A 76 -2.31 7.44 2.28
C VAL A 76 -1.23 6.82 3.16
N LEU A 77 -0.42 5.92 2.61
CA LEU A 77 0.70 5.31 3.29
C LEU A 77 1.70 6.36 3.80
N THR A 78 2.10 7.33 2.96
CA THR A 78 3.05 8.39 3.35
C THR A 78 2.53 9.32 4.43
N LYS A 79 1.21 9.43 4.59
CA LYS A 79 0.61 10.18 5.69
C LYS A 79 0.51 9.36 6.98
N ALA A 80 0.43 8.04 6.88
CA ALA A 80 0.40 7.15 8.02
C ALA A 80 1.80 6.81 8.56
N LEU A 81 2.84 6.86 7.70
CA LEU A 81 4.20 6.40 7.98
C LEU A 81 5.22 7.52 7.75
N GLY A 82 5.96 7.89 8.79
CA GLY A 82 6.92 9.01 8.75
C GLY A 82 8.26 8.69 8.07
N SER A 83 8.59 7.39 7.91
CA SER A 83 9.83 6.92 7.28
C SER A 83 9.54 6.22 5.96
N CYS A 84 8.87 6.92 5.03
CA CYS A 84 8.45 6.39 3.75
C CYS A 84 8.78 7.37 2.62
N ASP A 85 9.77 7.04 1.82
CA ASP A 85 10.18 7.79 0.63
C ASP A 85 9.51 7.24 -0.61
N VAL A 86 9.12 8.11 -1.55
CA VAL A 86 8.48 7.73 -2.81
C VAL A 86 9.30 8.23 -3.98
N LEU A 87 9.85 7.29 -4.73
CA LEU A 87 10.59 7.55 -5.95
C LEU A 87 9.71 7.25 -7.16
N VAL A 88 9.45 8.26 -7.98
CA VAL A 88 8.55 8.13 -9.14
C VAL A 88 9.36 7.94 -10.42
N GLY A 89 9.22 6.78 -11.02
CA GLY A 89 9.95 6.44 -12.24
C GLY A 89 9.63 5.04 -12.75
N ARG A 90 10.19 4.70 -13.89
CA ARG A 90 10.16 3.33 -14.43
C ARG A 90 11.53 2.67 -14.34
N LYS A 91 12.57 3.48 -14.39
CA LYS A 91 13.96 3.06 -14.35
C LYS A 91 14.74 3.94 -13.39
N PHE A 92 15.42 3.32 -12.46
CA PHE A 92 16.28 3.93 -11.46
C PHE A 92 17.73 3.57 -11.75
N ARG A 93 18.66 4.44 -11.38
CA ARG A 93 20.07 4.22 -11.63
C ARG A 93 20.87 4.49 -10.37
N ALA A 94 21.86 3.67 -10.11
CA ALA A 94 22.80 3.91 -9.03
C ALA A 94 23.46 5.29 -9.20
N GLY A 95 23.58 6.03 -8.11
CA GLY A 95 24.12 7.38 -8.09
C GLY A 95 23.12 8.50 -8.46
N GLN A 96 21.86 8.17 -8.76
CA GLN A 96 20.85 9.18 -9.13
C GLN A 96 19.73 9.33 -8.10
N GLU A 97 19.58 8.36 -7.18
CA GLU A 97 18.52 8.32 -6.18
C GLU A 97 19.13 8.27 -4.77
N PRO A 98 19.41 9.42 -4.12
CA PRO A 98 20.18 9.47 -2.89
C PRO A 98 19.70 8.54 -1.78
N VAL A 99 18.36 8.42 -1.61
CA VAL A 99 17.78 7.56 -0.58
C VAL A 99 18.01 6.08 -0.88
N LEU A 100 17.86 5.68 -2.14
CA LEU A 100 18.12 4.31 -2.59
C LEU A 100 19.60 3.99 -2.52
N ASP A 101 20.45 4.90 -2.97
CA ASP A 101 21.91 4.76 -2.95
C ASP A 101 22.44 4.60 -1.52
N GLU A 102 21.91 5.36 -0.57
CA GLU A 102 22.27 5.26 0.86
C GLU A 102 21.86 3.90 1.46
N ALA A 103 20.66 3.41 1.15
CA ALA A 103 20.22 2.10 1.60
C ALA A 103 21.16 0.98 1.12
N TYR A 104 21.53 1.01 -0.16
CA TYR A 104 22.43 0.01 -0.72
C TYR A 104 23.90 0.20 -0.30
N ARG A 105 24.33 1.42 -0.01
CA ARG A 105 25.65 1.68 0.58
C ARG A 105 25.74 1.05 1.97
N SER A 106 24.78 1.33 2.84
CA SER A 106 24.72 0.72 4.18
C SER A 106 24.65 -0.80 4.13
N ALA A 107 23.93 -1.36 3.15
CA ALA A 107 23.85 -2.80 2.96
C ALA A 107 25.21 -3.42 2.52
N ARG A 108 25.97 -2.75 1.64
CA ARG A 108 27.33 -3.19 1.24
C ARG A 108 28.30 -3.17 2.40
N GLU A 109 28.20 -2.19 3.28
CA GLU A 109 29.03 -2.04 4.48
C GLU A 109 28.61 -3.01 5.61
N GLY A 110 27.54 -3.79 5.41
CA GLY A 110 27.02 -4.74 6.40
C GLY A 110 26.25 -4.08 7.57
N GLY A 111 25.96 -2.78 7.46
CA GLY A 111 25.24 -2.01 8.48
C GLY A 111 23.72 -2.19 8.46
N ALA A 112 23.16 -2.61 7.34
CA ALA A 112 21.71 -2.78 7.18
C ALA A 112 21.36 -3.92 6.21
N ASP A 113 20.09 -4.31 6.20
CA ASP A 113 19.50 -5.19 5.19
C ASP A 113 18.61 -4.40 4.23
N VAL A 114 18.53 -4.83 2.97
CA VAL A 114 17.56 -4.33 2.00
C VAL A 114 16.64 -5.47 1.59
N PHE A 115 15.35 -5.32 1.85
CA PHE A 115 14.32 -6.28 1.46
C PHE A 115 13.51 -5.74 0.29
N VAL A 116 13.67 -6.34 -0.89
CA VAL A 116 12.90 -5.98 -2.09
C VAL A 116 11.63 -6.82 -2.12
N LEU A 117 10.51 -6.19 -1.80
CA LEU A 117 9.20 -6.85 -1.74
C LEU A 117 8.62 -7.02 -3.14
N TYR A 118 8.91 -8.16 -3.74
CA TYR A 118 8.38 -8.52 -5.05
C TYR A 118 8.21 -10.04 -5.17
N PRO A 119 6.96 -10.55 -5.30
CA PRO A 119 6.69 -11.99 -5.34
C PRO A 119 7.17 -12.65 -6.64
N GLY A 120 7.21 -13.96 -6.65
CA GLY A 120 7.52 -14.79 -7.81
C GLY A 120 8.71 -15.72 -7.60
N PRO A 121 9.16 -16.46 -8.64
CA PRO A 121 10.23 -17.42 -8.54
C PRO A 121 11.51 -16.80 -7.96
N GLY A 122 12.13 -17.49 -6.98
CA GLY A 122 13.33 -17.03 -6.30
C GLY A 122 13.11 -16.01 -5.18
N ALA A 123 11.88 -15.51 -4.95
CA ALA A 123 11.58 -14.70 -3.78
C ALA A 123 11.55 -15.57 -2.53
N ARG A 124 12.18 -15.10 -1.45
CA ARG A 124 12.24 -15.78 -0.16
C ARG A 124 11.08 -15.33 0.73
N ASP A 125 10.60 -16.19 1.61
CA ASP A 125 9.58 -15.83 2.59
C ASP A 125 10.16 -14.82 3.58
N LEU A 126 9.54 -13.63 3.70
CA LEU A 126 10.07 -12.53 4.52
C LEU A 126 10.23 -12.94 5.98
N ALA A 127 9.27 -13.64 6.56
CA ALA A 127 9.34 -14.04 7.97
C ALA A 127 10.51 -15.01 8.22
N ARG A 128 10.77 -15.92 7.30
CA ARG A 128 11.92 -16.83 7.38
C ARG A 128 13.24 -16.08 7.21
N GLU A 129 13.31 -15.11 6.29
CA GLU A 129 14.52 -14.32 6.10
C GLU A 129 14.84 -13.46 7.32
N VAL A 130 13.85 -12.80 7.92
CA VAL A 130 14.04 -12.01 9.13
C VAL A 130 14.51 -12.88 10.30
N ALA A 131 13.95 -14.07 10.46
CA ALA A 131 14.36 -15.00 11.50
C ALA A 131 15.78 -15.58 11.29
N ALA A 132 16.27 -15.58 10.06
CA ALA A 132 17.58 -16.16 9.70
C ALA A 132 18.74 -15.17 9.75
N VAL A 133 18.49 -13.86 9.89
CA VAL A 133 19.54 -12.83 9.91
C VAL A 133 19.62 -12.12 11.26
N PRO A 134 20.80 -11.60 11.65
CA PRO A 134 20.92 -10.77 12.83
C PRO A 134 20.01 -9.54 12.77
N ARG A 135 19.42 -9.16 13.88
CA ARG A 135 18.63 -7.94 13.97
C ARG A 135 19.52 -6.71 13.76
N ARG A 136 19.21 -5.95 12.72
CA ARG A 136 19.90 -4.72 12.36
C ARG A 136 18.95 -3.81 11.58
N PRO A 137 19.31 -2.53 11.34
CA PRO A 137 18.53 -1.64 10.48
C PRO A 137 18.22 -2.28 9.13
N TRP A 138 17.08 -1.90 8.57
CA TRP A 138 16.61 -2.44 7.29
C TRP A 138 15.89 -1.38 6.46
N THR A 139 15.93 -1.54 5.16
CA THR A 139 15.13 -0.79 4.21
C THR A 139 14.22 -1.76 3.45
N LEU A 140 12.92 -1.50 3.49
CA LEU A 140 11.93 -2.20 2.67
C LEU A 140 11.74 -1.44 1.36
N VAL A 141 12.02 -2.06 0.23
CA VAL A 141 11.76 -1.50 -1.11
C VAL A 141 10.52 -2.17 -1.68
N ALA A 142 9.46 -1.41 -1.94
CA ALA A 142 8.23 -1.87 -2.54
C ALA A 142 7.99 -1.24 -3.91
N ILE A 143 7.36 -1.95 -4.85
CA ILE A 143 7.04 -1.45 -6.19
C ILE A 143 5.54 -1.17 -6.26
N ASP A 144 5.17 0.08 -6.59
CA ASP A 144 3.78 0.50 -6.77
C ASP A 144 3.44 0.65 -8.25
N GLY A 145 2.55 -0.19 -8.72
CA GLY A 145 2.11 -0.26 -10.10
C GLY A 145 1.03 -1.32 -10.29
N THR A 146 0.47 -1.40 -11.49
CA THR A 146 -0.25 -2.62 -11.89
C THR A 146 0.72 -3.80 -11.96
N TRP A 147 0.23 -5.02 -11.89
CA TRP A 147 1.08 -6.22 -11.97
C TRP A 147 2.01 -6.21 -13.19
N GLN A 148 1.51 -5.76 -14.35
CA GLN A 148 2.33 -5.63 -15.56
C GLN A 148 3.40 -4.55 -15.38
N GLN A 149 3.02 -3.38 -14.84
CA GLN A 149 3.97 -2.28 -14.58
C GLN A 149 5.03 -2.69 -13.54
N ALA A 150 4.62 -3.33 -12.45
CA ALA A 150 5.53 -3.81 -11.42
C ALA A 150 6.51 -4.86 -11.96
N LYS A 151 6.03 -5.76 -12.82
CA LYS A 151 6.88 -6.76 -13.50
C LYS A 151 7.93 -6.10 -14.40
N GLU A 152 7.53 -5.12 -15.20
CA GLU A 152 8.44 -4.37 -16.06
C GLU A 152 9.45 -3.56 -15.25
N MET A 153 8.98 -2.87 -14.20
CA MET A 153 9.85 -2.10 -13.31
C MET A 153 10.86 -3.00 -12.59
N PHE A 154 10.42 -4.13 -12.03
CA PHE A 154 11.34 -5.08 -11.38
C PHE A 154 12.41 -5.55 -12.36
N LYS A 155 12.01 -6.07 -13.52
CA LYS A 155 12.94 -6.57 -14.55
C LYS A 155 13.93 -5.49 -15.03
N THR A 156 13.45 -4.26 -15.22
CA THR A 156 14.30 -3.15 -15.71
C THR A 156 15.30 -2.67 -14.67
N ASN A 157 15.01 -2.87 -13.39
CA ASN A 157 15.81 -2.38 -12.27
C ASN A 157 16.46 -3.51 -11.45
N GLU A 158 16.45 -4.76 -11.94
CA GLU A 158 16.92 -5.92 -11.18
C GLU A 158 18.36 -5.76 -10.70
N ASP A 159 19.24 -5.27 -11.56
CA ASP A 159 20.65 -5.03 -11.22
C ASP A 159 20.85 -3.95 -10.13
N VAL A 160 19.94 -2.98 -10.06
CA VAL A 160 19.96 -1.93 -9.03
C VAL A 160 19.33 -2.44 -7.73
N LEU A 161 18.26 -3.22 -7.83
CA LEU A 161 17.50 -3.73 -6.68
C LEU A 161 18.18 -4.95 -6.02
N LEU A 162 18.86 -5.77 -6.80
CA LEU A 162 19.55 -6.98 -6.35
C LEU A 162 20.99 -6.98 -6.89
N PRO A 163 21.81 -5.99 -6.51
CA PRO A 163 23.15 -5.85 -7.07
C PRO A 163 24.05 -7.04 -6.68
N ALA A 164 24.83 -7.52 -7.65
CA ALA A 164 25.79 -8.58 -7.41
C ALA A 164 26.78 -8.19 -6.29
N GLY A 165 27.09 -9.14 -5.41
CA GLY A 165 28.01 -8.91 -4.30
C GLY A 165 27.42 -8.18 -3.09
N VAL A 166 26.11 -7.97 -3.02
CA VAL A 166 25.40 -7.42 -1.84
C VAL A 166 24.44 -8.47 -1.28
N PRO A 167 24.90 -9.44 -0.50
CA PRO A 167 24.07 -10.53 0.02
C PRO A 167 23.00 -10.06 1.02
N SER A 168 23.13 -8.86 1.56
CA SER A 168 22.13 -8.17 2.40
C SER A 168 20.99 -7.55 1.61
N ALA A 169 21.06 -7.49 0.27
CA ALA A 169 19.94 -7.14 -0.59
C ALA A 169 19.23 -8.42 -1.04
N ARG A 170 17.97 -8.59 -0.63
CA ARG A 170 17.22 -9.84 -0.85
C ARG A 170 15.85 -9.58 -1.41
N ARG A 171 15.47 -10.36 -2.41
CA ARG A 171 14.09 -10.40 -2.90
C ARG A 171 13.24 -11.25 -1.96
N VAL A 172 12.15 -10.66 -1.49
CA VAL A 172 11.25 -11.30 -0.54
C VAL A 172 9.80 -11.27 -1.00
N SER A 173 9.01 -12.20 -0.46
CA SER A 173 7.58 -12.26 -0.63
C SER A 173 6.89 -12.45 0.71
N LEU A 174 5.63 -12.04 0.78
CA LEU A 174 4.74 -12.31 1.89
C LEU A 174 3.93 -13.58 1.59
N ARG A 175 3.55 -14.28 2.63
CA ARG A 175 2.49 -15.28 2.51
C ARG A 175 1.17 -14.56 2.30
N PRO A 176 0.33 -15.01 1.37
CA PRO A 176 -1.01 -14.49 1.27
C PRO A 176 -1.74 -14.58 2.62
N PRO A 177 -2.48 -13.55 3.01
CA PRO A 177 -3.25 -13.61 4.24
C PRO A 177 -4.28 -14.75 4.18
N GLU A 178 -4.44 -15.46 5.28
CA GLU A 178 -5.50 -16.45 5.41
C GLU A 178 -6.86 -15.76 5.26
N GLY A 179 -7.72 -16.26 4.38
CA GLY A 179 -9.03 -15.65 4.09
C GLY A 179 -9.08 -14.69 2.90
N GLY A 180 -7.96 -14.41 2.21
CA GLY A 180 -7.91 -13.55 1.01
C GLY A 180 -7.71 -12.05 1.31
N ILE A 181 -8.04 -11.20 0.33
CA ILE A 181 -7.83 -9.74 0.39
C ILE A 181 -8.79 -9.11 1.41
N ARG A 182 -8.24 -8.32 2.32
CA ARG A 182 -9.04 -7.67 3.36
C ARG A 182 -9.87 -6.48 2.83
N MET A 183 -9.32 -5.74 1.87
CA MET A 183 -9.93 -4.50 1.35
C MET A 183 -9.83 -4.42 -0.18
N PRO A 184 -10.73 -5.09 -0.92
CA PRO A 184 -10.67 -5.15 -2.38
C PRO A 184 -11.15 -3.84 -3.02
N LEU A 185 -10.34 -2.79 -2.96
CA LEU A 185 -10.58 -1.51 -3.66
C LEU A 185 -10.71 -1.70 -5.17
N ARG A 186 -10.07 -2.72 -5.71
CA ARG A 186 -10.08 -3.10 -7.13
C ARG A 186 -10.25 -4.60 -7.27
N THR A 187 -10.69 -5.07 -8.46
CA THR A 187 -10.64 -6.50 -8.76
C THR A 187 -9.21 -6.88 -9.10
N GLU A 188 -8.60 -7.69 -8.27
CA GLU A 188 -7.23 -8.13 -8.46
C GLU A 188 -7.13 -9.21 -9.55
N PRO A 189 -5.96 -9.38 -10.21
CA PRO A 189 -5.78 -10.36 -11.27
C PRO A 189 -5.89 -11.79 -10.73
N GLU A 190 -5.37 -12.05 -9.54
CA GLU A 190 -5.31 -13.37 -8.91
C GLU A 190 -5.70 -13.28 -7.43
N ARG A 191 -6.11 -14.42 -6.87
CA ARG A 191 -6.44 -14.51 -5.45
C ARG A 191 -5.19 -14.29 -4.59
N GLY A 192 -5.29 -13.46 -3.56
CA GLY A 192 -4.20 -13.17 -2.64
C GLY A 192 -3.31 -12.00 -3.04
N CYS A 193 -3.62 -11.33 -4.16
CA CYS A 193 -2.96 -10.06 -4.50
C CYS A 193 -3.36 -8.99 -3.49
N MET A 194 -2.40 -8.22 -3.01
CA MET A 194 -2.58 -7.12 -2.06
C MET A 194 -2.34 -5.77 -2.75
N THR A 195 -2.95 -4.72 -2.24
CA THR A 195 -2.55 -3.36 -2.59
C THR A 195 -1.14 -3.09 -2.05
N THR A 196 -0.44 -2.11 -2.62
CA THR A 196 0.91 -1.74 -2.16
C THR A 196 0.92 -1.38 -0.68
N MET A 197 -0.10 -0.69 -0.20
CA MET A 197 -0.21 -0.33 1.22
C MET A 197 -0.43 -1.55 2.12
N GLU A 198 -1.26 -2.51 1.72
CA GLU A 198 -1.43 -3.78 2.45
C GLU A 198 -0.14 -4.57 2.51
N ALA A 199 0.54 -4.70 1.37
CA ALA A 199 1.81 -5.42 1.29
C ALA A 199 2.90 -4.77 2.17
N VAL A 200 3.02 -3.45 2.13
CA VAL A 200 3.96 -2.72 3.00
C VAL A 200 3.58 -2.88 4.47
N ALA A 201 2.31 -2.70 4.84
CA ALA A 201 1.87 -2.82 6.23
C ALA A 201 2.13 -4.21 6.81
N SER A 202 1.81 -5.27 6.05
CA SER A 202 2.09 -6.65 6.46
C SER A 202 3.60 -6.93 6.58
N ALA A 203 4.41 -6.41 5.65
CA ALA A 203 5.86 -6.53 5.73
C ALA A 203 6.43 -5.84 6.96
N LEU A 204 5.92 -4.65 7.29
CA LEU A 204 6.35 -3.88 8.46
C LEU A 204 6.00 -4.59 9.77
N GLY A 205 4.84 -5.24 9.86
CA GLY A 205 4.48 -6.07 11.01
C GLY A 205 5.50 -7.19 11.28
N VAL A 206 6.01 -7.82 10.22
CA VAL A 206 7.05 -8.86 10.29
C VAL A 206 8.42 -8.27 10.63
N LEU A 207 8.83 -7.20 9.94
CA LEU A 207 10.15 -6.61 10.07
C LEU A 207 10.38 -5.95 11.44
N SER A 208 9.34 -5.33 12.00
CA SER A 208 9.40 -4.62 13.29
C SER A 208 9.07 -5.52 14.48
N ASP A 209 8.68 -6.78 14.26
CA ASP A 209 8.16 -7.68 15.30
C ASP A 209 7.03 -7.01 16.12
N ALA A 210 6.17 -6.26 15.43
CA ALA A 210 5.11 -5.45 16.01
C ALA A 210 3.76 -5.74 15.30
N PRO A 211 3.02 -6.74 15.78
CA PRO A 211 1.78 -7.18 15.13
C PRO A 211 0.67 -6.11 15.12
N ASP A 212 0.73 -5.12 16.03
CA ASP A 212 -0.18 -3.98 16.09
C ASP A 212 0.11 -2.93 15.02
N LEU A 213 1.27 -2.96 14.38
CA LEU A 213 1.69 -1.97 13.39
C LEU A 213 0.86 -2.06 12.11
N GLU A 214 0.62 -3.28 11.63
CA GLU A 214 -0.19 -3.52 10.42
C GLU A 214 -1.58 -2.92 10.52
N PRO A 215 -2.43 -3.22 11.54
CA PRO A 215 -3.77 -2.65 11.63
C PRO A 215 -3.74 -1.12 11.78
N ARG A 216 -2.76 -0.54 12.46
CA ARG A 216 -2.62 0.92 12.59
C ARG A 216 -2.32 1.59 11.26
N ILE A 217 -1.43 1.02 10.45
CA ILE A 217 -1.14 1.52 9.11
C ILE A 217 -2.36 1.35 8.19
N LEU A 218 -3.12 0.26 8.32
CA LEU A 218 -4.26 -0.04 7.45
C LEU A 218 -5.57 0.66 7.84
N ALA A 219 -5.67 1.26 9.02
CA ALA A 219 -6.89 1.95 9.45
C ALA A 219 -7.40 2.99 8.43
N PRO A 220 -6.58 3.91 7.90
CA PRO A 220 -7.02 4.86 6.88
C PRO A 220 -7.39 4.20 5.54
N LEU A 221 -6.79 3.06 5.20
CA LEU A 221 -7.16 2.29 4.01
C LEU A 221 -8.55 1.64 4.18
N ALA A 222 -8.85 1.11 5.37
CA ALA A 222 -10.15 0.55 5.70
C ALA A 222 -11.25 1.62 5.60
N LYS A 223 -10.99 2.82 6.13
CA LYS A 223 -11.90 3.96 5.97
C LYS A 223 -12.08 4.36 4.51
N LEU A 224 -10.98 4.45 3.74
CA LEU A 224 -11.05 4.73 2.31
C LEU A 224 -11.92 3.72 1.57
N TYR A 225 -11.78 2.45 1.89
CA TYR A 225 -12.60 1.39 1.33
C TYR A 225 -14.09 1.57 1.68
N GLY A 226 -14.41 1.87 2.95
CA GLY A 226 -15.78 2.15 3.39
C GLY A 226 -16.42 3.33 2.63
N VAL A 227 -15.69 4.44 2.51
CA VAL A 227 -16.12 5.62 1.75
C VAL A 227 -16.37 5.27 0.28
N GLN A 228 -15.44 4.58 -0.37
CA GLN A 228 -15.58 4.20 -1.79
C GLN A 228 -16.72 3.21 -2.03
N LYS A 229 -16.96 2.29 -1.10
CA LYS A 229 -18.11 1.37 -1.14
C LYS A 229 -19.43 2.13 -1.17
N GLY A 230 -19.52 3.25 -0.43
CA GLY A 230 -20.69 4.13 -0.44
C GLY A 230 -20.94 4.85 -1.77
N PHE A 231 -19.87 5.21 -2.50
CA PHE A 231 -19.96 5.93 -3.77
C PHE A 231 -19.98 5.04 -5.02
N SER A 232 -19.69 3.75 -4.91
CA SER A 232 -19.56 2.85 -6.05
C SER A 232 -20.49 1.65 -5.91
N PRO A 233 -21.63 1.63 -6.61
CA PRO A 233 -22.55 0.48 -6.62
C PRO A 233 -21.84 -0.83 -7.01
N SER A 234 -20.94 -0.77 -8.00
CA SER A 234 -20.18 -1.94 -8.44
C SER A 234 -19.21 -2.47 -7.37
N LEU A 235 -18.63 -1.61 -6.55
CA LEU A 235 -17.78 -2.00 -5.45
C LEU A 235 -18.59 -2.62 -4.30
N LYS A 236 -19.77 -2.05 -4.02
CA LYS A 236 -20.73 -2.59 -3.06
C LYS A 236 -21.18 -4.00 -3.45
N GLU A 237 -21.64 -4.17 -4.70
CA GLU A 237 -22.05 -5.46 -5.25
C GLU A 237 -20.93 -6.51 -5.20
N ARG A 238 -19.71 -6.13 -5.57
CA ARG A 238 -18.55 -7.02 -5.48
C ARG A 238 -18.25 -7.44 -4.04
N ALA A 239 -18.31 -6.51 -3.10
CA ALA A 239 -18.10 -6.79 -1.69
C ALA A 239 -19.17 -7.77 -1.15
N GLU A 240 -20.44 -7.59 -1.52
CA GLU A 240 -21.55 -8.46 -1.13
C GLU A 240 -21.41 -9.87 -1.73
N ARG A 241 -20.93 -9.96 -2.97
CA ARG A 241 -20.71 -11.23 -3.67
C ARG A 241 -19.37 -11.88 -3.37
N GLY A 242 -18.50 -11.26 -2.58
CA GLY A 242 -17.15 -11.74 -2.30
C GLY A 242 -16.30 -11.90 -3.57
N ILE A 243 -16.44 -10.97 -4.54
CA ILE A 243 -15.65 -10.95 -5.76
C ILE A 243 -14.44 -10.06 -5.54
N ASP A 244 -13.32 -10.67 -5.25
CA ASP A 244 -12.06 -10.01 -4.89
C ASP A 244 -11.00 -10.07 -6.02
N TYR A 245 -11.11 -11.02 -6.94
CA TYR A 245 -10.17 -11.19 -8.06
C TYR A 245 -10.89 -11.57 -9.38
N LYS A 246 -10.22 -11.39 -10.51
CA LYS A 246 -10.81 -11.62 -11.85
C LYS A 246 -11.29 -13.06 -12.07
N GLY A 247 -10.60 -14.03 -11.49
CA GLY A 247 -10.94 -15.45 -11.60
C GLY A 247 -12.22 -15.84 -10.86
N SER A 248 -12.57 -15.15 -9.75
CA SER A 248 -13.75 -15.50 -8.94
C SER A 248 -15.07 -15.35 -9.71
N ARG A 249 -15.15 -14.42 -10.64
CA ARG A 249 -16.31 -14.25 -11.52
C ARG A 249 -16.48 -15.40 -12.50
N ARG A 250 -15.38 -15.91 -13.08
CA ARG A 250 -15.41 -17.06 -14.00
C ARG A 250 -15.84 -18.35 -13.29
N GLN A 251 -15.30 -18.61 -12.10
CA GLN A 251 -15.64 -19.80 -11.32
C GLN A 251 -17.12 -19.85 -10.95
N ARG A 252 -17.75 -18.70 -10.62
CA ARG A 252 -19.19 -18.65 -10.32
C ARG A 252 -20.08 -18.81 -11.55
N LEU A 253 -19.67 -18.31 -12.70
CA LEU A 253 -20.40 -18.52 -13.96
C LEU A 253 -20.38 -19.97 -14.39
N VAL A 254 -19.29 -20.70 -14.13
CA VAL A 254 -19.18 -22.14 -14.41
C VAL A 254 -19.98 -22.96 -13.39
N ALA A 255 -19.97 -22.59 -12.11
CA ALA A 255 -20.73 -23.27 -11.07
C ALA A 255 -22.25 -23.02 -11.12
N GLY A 256 -22.68 -21.91 -11.71
CA GLY A 256 -24.10 -21.54 -11.90
C GLY A 256 -24.70 -22.01 -13.22
N GLY A 257 -23.90 -22.62 -14.11
CA GLY A 257 -24.34 -23.11 -15.42
C GLY A 257 -24.69 -24.61 -15.49
N GLY A 258 -24.84 -25.25 -14.34
CA GLY A 258 -25.13 -26.69 -14.27
C GLY A 258 -26.50 -27.00 -13.68
N ASP A 259 -27.57 -26.38 -14.20
CA ASP A 259 -28.92 -26.95 -14.01
C ASP A 259 -29.82 -26.36 -15.11
N GLY A 260 -30.18 -27.19 -16.03
CA GLY A 260 -31.14 -26.83 -17.09
C GLY A 260 -31.13 -27.75 -18.29
N GLY A 261 -31.86 -28.84 -18.19
CA GLY A 261 -32.45 -29.39 -19.39
C GLY A 261 -31.82 -30.66 -19.95
N GLY A 262 -32.36 -31.72 -19.57
CA GLY A 262 -32.40 -32.89 -20.36
C GLY A 262 -33.61 -33.66 -20.05
N ASP A 263 -34.73 -33.49 -20.42
CA ASP A 263 -35.72 -34.51 -20.69
C ASP A 263 -36.28 -34.24 -22.07
N ASP A 264 -36.43 -35.33 -22.74
CA ASP A 264 -37.45 -35.75 -23.65
C ASP A 264 -36.98 -36.07 -25.07
N ASP A 265 -37.23 -37.35 -25.32
CA ASP A 265 -37.86 -37.98 -26.44
C ASP A 265 -37.01 -38.71 -27.51
N GLU A 266 -37.33 -40.02 -27.49
CA GLU A 266 -37.32 -41.11 -28.48
C GLU A 266 -36.01 -41.87 -28.70
#